data_a20fcbf8cee3019523dd0933af4d1812
#
_entry.id   a20fcbf8cee3019523dd0933af4d1812
#
_cell.length_a   1.000
_cell.length_b   1.000
_cell.length_c   1.000
_cell.angle_alpha   90.00
_cell.angle_beta   90.00
_cell.angle_gamma   90.00
#
_symmetry.space_group_name_H-M   'P 1'
#
loop_
_entity.id
_entity.type
_entity.pdbx_description
1 polymer ?
#
loop_
_entity_poly.entity_id
_entity_poly.type
_entity_poly.pdbx_seq_one_letter_code
_entity_poly.pdbx_strand_id
1 'polypeptide(L)'
;ISSIDKSEVKLQATDSNVINAKNFGIYTKEEGVVNLNATNANNTVYVETGYGISGNDSAININSQSGNNSIEVTQGIAIEANNGSNISLNANKGQNNIKASDTAISVNKNNIDKNIATTRTDTVVKITGKDNIINATTAIDNIDSGNVEIIASENNSINGLVHAENKANTKIQGKINYLKNDKDNAIESNNANVLVQGNENVIEATKGISSIDKSEVKLQATDSNV
;
A
#
# COMPACT_ATOMS: atom_id res chain seq x y z
N ILE A 1 -6.90 15.42 7.55
CA ILE A 1 -7.98 14.74 8.32
C ILE A 1 -7.35 13.98 9.46
N SER A 2 -7.94 14.09 10.65
CA SER A 2 -7.50 13.32 11.83
C SER A 2 -8.69 12.63 12.49
N SER A 3 -8.50 11.36 12.89
CA SER A 3 -9.46 10.57 13.65
C SER A 3 -8.73 9.82 14.76
N ILE A 4 -9.05 10.13 16.02
CA ILE A 4 -8.32 9.65 17.19
C ILE A 4 -9.31 9.17 18.23
N ASP A 5 -8.93 8.19 19.05
CA ASP A 5 -9.69 7.71 20.21
C ASP A 5 -11.14 7.29 19.86
N LYS A 6 -11.26 6.23 19.07
CA LYS A 6 -12.54 5.62 18.62
C LYS A 6 -13.47 6.56 17.87
N SER A 7 -12.96 7.70 17.39
CA SER A 7 -13.74 8.62 16.57
C SER A 7 -13.88 8.12 15.13
N GLU A 8 -14.90 8.61 14.44
CA GLU A 8 -15.13 8.31 13.03
C GLU A 8 -15.25 9.60 12.21
N VAL A 9 -14.56 9.62 11.07
CA VAL A 9 -14.70 10.67 10.05
C VAL A 9 -15.21 10.04 8.76
N LYS A 10 -16.32 10.54 8.25
CA LYS A 10 -16.90 10.13 6.96
C LYS A 10 -16.91 11.31 6.01
N LEU A 11 -16.32 11.14 4.83
CA LEU A 11 -16.49 12.03 3.68
C LEU A 11 -17.15 11.23 2.56
N GLN A 12 -18.27 11.73 2.11
CA GLN A 12 -19.01 11.13 1.00
C GLN A 12 -19.29 12.21 -0.05
N ALA A 13 -18.85 11.96 -1.27
CA ALA A 13 -19.05 12.83 -2.39
C ALA A 13 -19.67 12.06 -3.57
N THR A 14 -20.58 12.71 -4.30
CA THR A 14 -21.05 12.20 -5.59
C THR A 14 -19.92 12.27 -6.62
N ASP A 15 -19.18 13.37 -6.62
CA ASP A 15 -18.07 13.58 -7.55
C ASP A 15 -16.72 13.23 -6.90
N SER A 16 -16.03 14.14 -6.21
CA SER A 16 -14.68 13.90 -5.75
C SER A 16 -14.47 14.31 -4.30
N ASN A 17 -13.63 13.54 -3.58
CA ASN A 17 -13.01 14.00 -2.35
C ASN A 17 -11.56 14.41 -2.66
N VAL A 18 -11.18 15.63 -2.27
CA VAL A 18 -9.82 16.15 -2.45
C VAL A 18 -9.27 16.63 -1.11
N ILE A 19 -8.13 16.11 -0.74
CA ILE A 19 -7.38 16.47 0.47
C ILE A 19 -6.02 16.98 0.05
N ASN A 20 -5.76 18.28 0.29
CA ASN A 20 -4.45 18.89 0.11
C ASN A 20 -3.89 19.24 1.49
N ALA A 21 -2.69 18.78 1.80
CA ALA A 21 -2.09 18.98 3.09
C ALA A 21 -0.58 19.26 2.97
N LYS A 22 -0.02 19.89 4.00
CA LYS A 22 1.42 20.12 4.06
C LYS A 22 2.15 18.89 4.60
N ASN A 23 1.70 18.33 5.73
CA ASN A 23 2.43 17.27 6.43
C ASN A 23 1.68 15.93 6.49
N PHE A 24 0.36 15.94 6.75
CA PHE A 24 -0.47 14.74 6.86
C PHE A 24 -1.77 14.93 6.10
N GLY A 25 -2.06 14.06 5.15
CA GLY A 25 -3.36 14.03 4.48
C GLY A 25 -4.43 13.42 5.37
N ILE A 26 -4.24 12.16 5.76
CA ILE A 26 -5.10 11.41 6.67
C ILE A 26 -4.22 10.81 7.78
N TYR A 27 -4.58 11.07 9.02
CA TYR A 27 -3.92 10.53 10.20
C TYR A 27 -4.94 9.89 11.14
N THR A 28 -4.73 8.64 11.52
CA THR A 28 -5.62 7.93 12.45
C THR A 28 -4.83 7.16 13.48
N LYS A 29 -5.34 7.11 14.71
CA LYS A 29 -4.78 6.29 15.78
C LYS A 29 -5.84 5.88 16.80
N GLU A 30 -5.49 4.92 17.69
CA GLU A 30 -6.31 4.54 18.85
C GLU A 30 -7.75 4.16 18.44
N GLU A 31 -7.89 3.18 17.57
CA GLU A 31 -9.16 2.70 17.01
C GLU A 31 -9.96 3.73 16.18
N GLY A 32 -9.34 4.87 15.81
CA GLY A 32 -9.96 5.85 14.91
C GLY A 32 -10.31 5.26 13.54
N VAL A 33 -11.35 5.79 12.92
CA VAL A 33 -11.83 5.33 11.61
C VAL A 33 -11.97 6.50 10.64
N VAL A 34 -11.47 6.34 9.41
CA VAL A 34 -11.70 7.29 8.31
C VAL A 34 -12.27 6.55 7.11
N ASN A 35 -13.40 7.05 6.60
CA ASN A 35 -14.04 6.54 5.40
C ASN A 35 -14.18 7.66 4.36
N LEU A 36 -13.51 7.53 3.22
CA LEU A 36 -13.65 8.39 2.05
C LEU A 36 -14.37 7.62 0.95
N ASN A 37 -15.52 8.09 0.52
CA ASN A 37 -16.29 7.48 -0.55
C ASN A 37 -16.59 8.50 -1.66
N ALA A 38 -16.20 8.17 -2.90
CA ALA A 38 -16.59 8.91 -4.10
C ALA A 38 -17.38 7.97 -5.04
N THR A 39 -18.57 8.40 -5.51
CA THR A 39 -19.44 7.55 -6.33
C THR A 39 -19.04 7.60 -7.80
N ASN A 40 -18.92 8.77 -8.38
CA ASN A 40 -18.72 8.94 -9.82
C ASN A 40 -17.31 9.34 -10.23
N ALA A 41 -16.47 9.77 -9.28
CA ALA A 41 -15.14 10.28 -9.59
C ALA A 41 -14.10 9.88 -8.53
N ASN A 42 -13.11 10.72 -8.27
CA ASN A 42 -11.85 10.33 -7.63
C ASN A 42 -11.81 10.67 -6.14
N ASN A 43 -11.05 9.88 -5.38
CA ASN A 43 -10.48 10.34 -4.12
C ASN A 43 -9.01 10.73 -4.36
N THR A 44 -8.64 11.93 -3.97
CA THR A 44 -7.29 12.46 -4.13
C THR A 44 -6.74 12.93 -2.79
N VAL A 45 -5.55 12.46 -2.44
CA VAL A 45 -4.77 12.91 -1.29
C VAL A 45 -3.43 13.39 -1.80
N TYR A 46 -3.15 14.69 -1.66
CA TYR A 46 -1.87 15.29 -2.00
C TYR A 46 -1.20 15.87 -0.75
N VAL A 47 0.07 15.52 -0.54
CA VAL A 47 0.85 16.00 0.61
C VAL A 47 2.21 16.48 0.15
N GLU A 48 2.64 17.64 0.65
CA GLU A 48 3.96 18.18 0.31
C GLU A 48 5.07 17.39 0.99
N THR A 49 4.96 17.18 2.32
CA THR A 49 5.98 16.48 3.11
C THR A 49 5.35 15.56 4.14
N GLY A 50 5.99 14.43 4.45
CA GLY A 50 5.54 13.52 5.51
C GLY A 50 4.66 12.37 5.00
N TYR A 51 3.38 12.32 5.37
CA TYR A 51 2.55 11.14 5.14
C TYR A 51 1.25 11.47 4.40
N GLY A 52 0.99 10.75 3.32
CA GLY A 52 -0.32 10.81 2.65
C GLY A 52 -1.42 10.25 3.54
N ILE A 53 -1.24 9.01 3.97
CA ILE A 53 -2.11 8.28 4.88
C ILE A 53 -1.23 7.64 5.95
N SER A 54 -1.55 7.85 7.23
CA SER A 54 -0.87 7.19 8.35
C SER A 54 -1.90 6.63 9.32
N GLY A 55 -1.81 5.34 9.60
CA GLY A 55 -2.66 4.60 10.53
C GLY A 55 -1.85 3.92 11.63
N ASN A 56 -2.30 4.05 12.89
CA ASN A 56 -1.76 3.34 14.04
C ASN A 56 -2.91 2.79 14.88
N ASP A 57 -3.06 1.47 14.96
CA ASP A 57 -4.23 0.77 15.56
C ASP A 57 -5.57 1.36 15.08
N SER A 58 -5.79 1.41 13.77
CA SER A 58 -6.89 2.18 13.18
C SER A 58 -7.42 1.57 11.89
N ALA A 59 -8.50 2.13 11.33
CA ALA A 59 -9.04 1.74 10.04
C ALA A 59 -9.18 2.93 9.09
N ILE A 60 -8.69 2.78 7.86
CA ILE A 60 -8.84 3.79 6.81
C ILE A 60 -9.36 3.11 5.54
N ASN A 61 -10.52 3.54 5.07
CA ASN A 61 -11.14 3.02 3.86
C ASN A 61 -11.30 4.14 2.83
N ILE A 62 -10.75 3.96 1.66
CA ILE A 62 -10.85 4.89 0.54
C ILE A 62 -11.45 4.16 -0.64
N ASN A 63 -12.69 4.48 -0.97
CA ASN A 63 -13.44 3.83 -2.02
C ASN A 63 -13.79 4.81 -3.14
N SER A 64 -13.47 4.45 -4.36
CA SER A 64 -14.00 5.06 -5.57
C SER A 64 -14.79 4.02 -6.36
N GLN A 65 -16.08 4.28 -6.58
CA GLN A 65 -16.95 3.31 -7.25
C GLN A 65 -16.72 3.28 -8.77
N SER A 66 -16.50 4.44 -9.38
CA SER A 66 -16.34 4.58 -10.84
C SER A 66 -15.05 5.28 -11.27
N GLY A 67 -14.36 5.96 -10.35
CA GLY A 67 -13.13 6.68 -10.61
C GLY A 67 -11.90 6.05 -9.94
N ASN A 68 -10.91 6.87 -9.68
CA ASN A 68 -9.60 6.46 -9.19
C ASN A 68 -9.39 6.87 -7.72
N ASN A 69 -8.48 6.19 -7.05
CA ASN A 69 -7.86 6.71 -5.84
C ASN A 69 -6.44 7.14 -6.17
N SER A 70 -6.07 8.36 -5.80
CA SER A 70 -4.73 8.91 -6.01
C SER A 70 -4.16 9.41 -4.69
N ILE A 71 -2.97 8.94 -4.35
CA ILE A 71 -2.22 9.38 -3.18
C ILE A 71 -0.84 9.79 -3.67
N GLU A 72 -0.50 11.06 -3.51
CA GLU A 72 0.79 11.60 -3.91
C GLU A 72 1.45 12.36 -2.76
N VAL A 73 2.69 11.99 -2.45
CA VAL A 73 3.53 12.65 -1.44
C VAL A 73 4.82 13.08 -2.09
N THR A 74 5.08 14.40 -2.10
CA THR A 74 6.26 14.95 -2.76
C THR A 74 7.55 14.59 -2.01
N GLN A 75 7.52 14.59 -0.66
CA GLN A 75 8.64 14.19 0.18
C GLN A 75 8.14 13.34 1.36
N GLY A 76 8.38 12.02 1.33
CA GLY A 76 8.01 11.11 2.41
C GLY A 76 7.29 9.85 1.96
N ILE A 77 6.30 9.41 2.74
CA ILE A 77 5.62 8.12 2.64
C ILE A 77 4.17 8.30 2.20
N ALA A 78 3.72 7.58 1.17
CA ALA A 78 2.34 7.71 0.74
C ALA A 78 1.35 7.00 1.68
N ILE A 79 1.62 5.76 2.07
CA ILE A 79 0.78 4.97 2.98
C ILE A 79 1.65 4.36 4.07
N GLU A 80 1.32 4.64 5.33
CA GLU A 80 1.94 4.04 6.50
C GLU A 80 0.88 3.32 7.35
N ALA A 81 1.10 2.04 7.64
CA ALA A 81 0.25 1.23 8.49
C ALA A 81 1.05 0.59 9.62
N ASN A 82 0.74 0.95 10.85
CA ASN A 82 1.42 0.48 12.05
C ASN A 82 0.45 -0.19 13.04
N ASN A 83 0.96 -1.12 13.84
CA ASN A 83 0.33 -1.62 15.07
C ASN A 83 -1.15 -2.03 14.94
N GLY A 84 -1.48 -2.95 14.03
CA GLY A 84 -2.86 -3.42 13.88
C GLY A 84 -3.73 -2.55 12.96
N SER A 85 -3.14 -1.60 12.23
CA SER A 85 -3.91 -0.78 11.29
C SER A 85 -4.39 -1.56 10.07
N ASN A 86 -5.59 -1.24 9.63
CA ASN A 86 -6.18 -1.77 8.41
C ASN A 86 -6.46 -0.63 7.43
N ILE A 87 -5.70 -0.56 6.35
CA ILE A 87 -5.83 0.46 5.31
C ILE A 87 -6.29 -0.20 4.02
N SER A 88 -7.43 0.21 3.50
CA SER A 88 -8.03 -0.30 2.28
C SER A 88 -8.24 0.79 1.25
N LEU A 89 -7.66 0.62 0.06
CA LEU A 89 -7.93 1.43 -1.12
C LEU A 89 -8.67 0.56 -2.14
N ASN A 90 -9.85 0.98 -2.53
CA ASN A 90 -10.65 0.28 -3.53
C ASN A 90 -11.07 1.24 -4.65
N ALA A 91 -10.56 1.01 -5.85
CA ALA A 91 -10.98 1.67 -7.08
C ALA A 91 -11.70 0.65 -7.97
N ASN A 92 -12.99 0.44 -7.71
CA ASN A 92 -13.76 -0.70 -8.24
C ASN A 92 -13.69 -0.87 -9.77
N LYS A 93 -13.79 0.24 -10.51
CA LYS A 93 -13.68 0.27 -11.98
C LYS A 93 -12.47 1.07 -12.48
N GLY A 94 -11.72 1.67 -11.59
CA GLY A 94 -10.62 2.58 -11.88
C GLY A 94 -9.28 2.09 -11.37
N GLN A 95 -8.37 3.04 -11.23
CA GLN A 95 -6.99 2.80 -10.84
C GLN A 95 -6.72 3.28 -9.42
N ASN A 96 -5.83 2.59 -8.70
CA ASN A 96 -5.14 3.17 -7.57
C ASN A 96 -3.77 3.65 -8.04
N ASN A 97 -3.50 4.93 -7.86
CA ASN A 97 -2.23 5.58 -8.18
C ASN A 97 -1.57 6.06 -6.89
N ILE A 98 -0.45 5.44 -6.51
CA ILE A 98 0.25 5.72 -5.25
C ILE A 98 1.68 6.13 -5.61
N LYS A 99 2.03 7.36 -5.25
CA LYS A 99 3.33 7.94 -5.56
C LYS A 99 3.94 8.62 -4.35
N ALA A 100 5.21 8.33 -4.10
CA ALA A 100 6.00 8.98 -3.06
C ALA A 100 7.46 9.15 -3.52
N SER A 101 8.22 10.06 -2.87
CA SER A 101 9.67 10.13 -3.10
C SER A 101 10.39 8.95 -2.45
N ASP A 102 10.01 8.60 -1.24
CA ASP A 102 10.74 7.66 -0.40
C ASP A 102 10.10 6.27 -0.43
N THR A 103 8.99 6.10 0.27
CA THR A 103 8.28 4.82 0.35
C THR A 103 6.81 4.97 -0.03
N ALA A 104 6.31 4.16 -0.97
CA ALA A 104 4.90 4.23 -1.32
C ALA A 104 4.02 3.53 -0.29
N ILE A 105 4.38 2.33 0.16
CA ILE A 105 3.62 1.58 1.17
C ILE A 105 4.59 1.07 2.23
N SER A 106 4.42 1.53 3.47
CA SER A 106 5.17 1.07 4.65
C SER A 106 4.23 0.37 5.62
N VAL A 107 4.54 -0.88 5.97
CA VAL A 107 3.75 -1.68 6.91
C VAL A 107 4.65 -2.25 7.99
N ASN A 108 4.36 -1.92 9.26
CA ASN A 108 5.12 -2.41 10.39
C ASN A 108 4.20 -2.77 11.56
N LYS A 109 4.07 -4.07 11.83
CA LYS A 109 3.22 -4.55 12.92
C LYS A 109 3.79 -4.25 14.30
N ASN A 110 5.10 -4.17 14.45
CA ASN A 110 5.79 -4.01 15.73
C ASN A 110 6.35 -2.60 15.96
N ASN A 111 5.95 -1.61 15.19
CA ASN A 111 6.30 -0.22 15.48
C ASN A 111 5.52 0.25 16.72
N ILE A 112 5.88 -0.33 17.86
CA ILE A 112 5.18 -0.15 19.14
C ILE A 112 5.55 1.22 19.68
N ASP A 113 4.66 2.17 19.52
CA ASP A 113 4.52 3.18 20.59
C ASP A 113 4.04 2.42 21.83
N LYS A 114 4.96 2.15 22.77
CA LYS A 114 4.72 1.30 23.96
C LYS A 114 3.59 1.83 24.87
N ASN A 115 3.02 2.97 24.52
CA ASN A 115 1.94 3.63 25.26
C ASN A 115 0.54 3.36 24.66
N ILE A 116 0.45 2.71 23.48
CA ILE A 116 -0.82 2.37 22.85
C ILE A 116 -1.10 0.87 23.06
N ALA A 117 -2.13 0.56 23.83
CA ALA A 117 -2.65 -0.80 23.92
C ALA A 117 -3.34 -1.14 22.58
N THR A 118 -2.69 -1.94 21.74
CA THR A 118 -3.25 -2.36 20.46
C THR A 118 -4.37 -3.37 20.69
N THR A 119 -5.55 -3.09 20.13
CA THR A 119 -6.70 -4.00 20.18
C THR A 119 -6.77 -4.89 18.94
N ARG A 120 -6.08 -4.52 17.86
CA ARG A 120 -6.07 -5.23 16.58
C ARG A 120 -4.82 -6.09 16.44
N THR A 121 -5.00 -7.28 15.86
CA THR A 121 -3.92 -8.28 15.77
C THR A 121 -3.12 -8.19 14.47
N ASP A 122 -3.73 -7.71 13.38
CA ASP A 122 -3.13 -7.72 12.06
C ASP A 122 -2.96 -6.32 11.48
N THR A 123 -1.75 -6.01 11.04
CA THR A 123 -1.48 -4.79 10.26
C THR A 123 -1.59 -5.13 8.78
N VAL A 124 -2.53 -4.51 8.10
CA VAL A 124 -2.88 -4.84 6.71
C VAL A 124 -2.98 -3.60 5.85
N VAL A 125 -2.35 -3.62 4.67
CA VAL A 125 -2.64 -2.70 3.58
C VAL A 125 -3.18 -3.50 2.40
N LYS A 126 -4.41 -3.20 1.98
CA LYS A 126 -5.06 -3.84 0.83
C LYS A 126 -5.43 -2.82 -0.23
N ILE A 127 -4.95 -3.03 -1.44
CA ILE A 127 -5.17 -2.16 -2.59
C ILE A 127 -5.82 -2.98 -3.69
N THR A 128 -7.05 -2.62 -4.06
CA THR A 128 -7.83 -3.36 -5.07
C THR A 128 -8.31 -2.40 -6.13
N GLY A 129 -8.10 -2.73 -7.41
CA GLY A 129 -8.51 -1.88 -8.53
C GLY A 129 -8.56 -2.62 -9.86
N LYS A 130 -8.95 -1.90 -10.91
CA LYS A 130 -8.73 -2.39 -12.27
C LYS A 130 -7.24 -2.49 -12.54
N ASP A 131 -6.53 -1.39 -12.29
CA ASP A 131 -5.08 -1.33 -12.32
C ASP A 131 -4.56 -0.73 -11.01
N ASN A 132 -3.35 -1.12 -10.59
CA ASN A 132 -2.63 -0.47 -9.50
C ASN A 132 -1.27 0.01 -10.00
N ILE A 133 -0.98 1.29 -9.79
CA ILE A 133 0.28 1.95 -10.14
C ILE A 133 0.93 2.43 -8.86
N ILE A 134 2.11 1.90 -8.56
CA ILE A 134 2.86 2.22 -7.35
C ILE A 134 4.26 2.66 -7.75
N ASN A 135 4.66 3.87 -7.35
CA ASN A 135 5.93 4.46 -7.77
C ASN A 135 6.61 5.17 -6.59
N ALA A 136 7.77 4.68 -6.19
CA ALA A 136 8.63 5.27 -5.16
C ALA A 136 10.05 4.70 -5.24
N THR A 137 10.98 5.20 -4.44
CA THR A 137 12.29 4.56 -4.28
C THR A 137 12.12 3.17 -3.67
N THR A 138 11.33 3.04 -2.60
CA THR A 138 10.84 1.76 -2.06
C THR A 138 9.33 1.68 -2.31
N ALA A 139 8.92 0.83 -3.23
CA ALA A 139 7.50 0.70 -3.58
C ALA A 139 6.70 0.06 -2.44
N ILE A 140 7.25 -0.98 -1.81
CA ILE A 140 6.66 -1.68 -0.66
C ILE A 140 7.76 -1.97 0.35
N ASP A 141 7.58 -1.52 1.59
CA ASP A 141 8.39 -1.86 2.76
C ASP A 141 7.49 -2.55 3.79
N ASN A 142 7.50 -3.87 3.82
CA ASN A 142 6.62 -4.69 4.64
C ASN A 142 7.44 -5.49 5.64
N ILE A 143 7.36 -5.13 6.91
CA ILE A 143 8.19 -5.70 7.95
C ILE A 143 7.37 -6.19 9.16
N ASP A 144 7.99 -7.04 9.97
CA ASP A 144 7.50 -7.47 11.29
C ASP A 144 6.07 -8.05 11.25
N SER A 145 5.86 -9.06 10.43
CA SER A 145 4.58 -9.76 10.27
C SER A 145 3.45 -8.89 9.68
N GLY A 146 3.79 -7.80 8.99
CA GLY A 146 2.83 -7.02 8.21
C GLY A 146 2.27 -7.81 7.02
N ASN A 147 1.10 -7.42 6.54
CA ASN A 147 0.46 -8.01 5.37
C ASN A 147 0.16 -6.93 4.32
N VAL A 148 0.63 -7.13 3.11
CA VAL A 148 0.35 -6.27 1.95
C VAL A 148 -0.32 -7.09 0.86
N GLU A 149 -1.48 -6.65 0.40
CA GLU A 149 -2.19 -7.24 -0.74
C GLU A 149 -2.42 -6.19 -1.83
N ILE A 150 -1.83 -6.39 -2.99
CA ILE A 150 -2.03 -5.57 -4.19
C ILE A 150 -2.75 -6.41 -5.23
N ILE A 151 -4.03 -6.12 -5.46
CA ILE A 151 -4.88 -6.94 -6.32
C ILE A 151 -5.44 -6.08 -7.45
N ALA A 152 -5.10 -6.42 -8.68
CA ALA A 152 -5.68 -5.82 -9.87
C ALA A 152 -6.54 -6.83 -10.64
N SER A 153 -7.65 -6.38 -11.23
CA SER A 153 -8.38 -7.21 -12.21
C SER A 153 -7.67 -7.26 -13.56
N GLU A 154 -6.82 -6.27 -13.85
CA GLU A 154 -5.96 -6.21 -15.05
C GLU A 154 -4.48 -6.17 -14.62
N ASN A 155 -3.89 -5.00 -14.37
CA ASN A 155 -2.45 -4.87 -14.27
C ASN A 155 -1.99 -4.27 -12.92
N ASN A 156 -0.86 -4.77 -12.41
CA ASN A 156 -0.06 -4.10 -11.40
C ASN A 156 1.23 -3.57 -12.05
N SER A 157 1.52 -2.28 -11.89
CA SER A 157 2.77 -1.65 -12.28
C SER A 157 3.44 -1.09 -11.03
N ILE A 158 4.53 -1.73 -10.62
CA ILE A 158 5.24 -1.42 -9.37
C ILE A 158 6.66 -1.01 -9.73
N ASN A 159 6.99 0.26 -9.51
CA ASN A 159 8.31 0.83 -9.77
C ASN A 159 8.97 1.24 -8.44
N GLY A 160 10.04 0.55 -8.10
CA GLY A 160 10.79 0.63 -6.86
C GLY A 160 10.97 -0.73 -6.21
N LEU A 161 11.70 -0.77 -5.10
CA LEU A 161 11.96 -1.99 -4.34
C LEU A 161 10.69 -2.53 -3.68
N VAL A 162 10.45 -3.83 -3.82
CA VAL A 162 9.51 -4.59 -2.98
C VAL A 162 10.33 -5.31 -1.91
N HIS A 163 10.31 -4.78 -0.68
CA HIS A 163 11.00 -5.33 0.48
C HIS A 163 10.02 -6.02 1.42
N ALA A 164 10.39 -7.22 1.89
CA ALA A 164 9.64 -7.96 2.90
C ALA A 164 10.60 -8.56 3.92
N GLU A 165 10.35 -8.35 5.22
CA GLU A 165 11.23 -8.80 6.29
C GLU A 165 10.46 -9.31 7.51
N ASN A 166 11.09 -10.22 8.30
CA ASN A 166 10.60 -10.65 9.60
C ASN A 166 9.17 -11.21 9.60
N LYS A 167 8.91 -12.27 8.86
CA LYS A 167 7.61 -12.95 8.75
C LYS A 167 6.51 -12.11 8.06
N ALA A 168 6.88 -11.06 7.38
CA ALA A 168 5.95 -10.30 6.56
C ALA A 168 5.43 -11.12 5.38
N ASN A 169 4.22 -10.79 4.90
CA ASN A 169 3.63 -11.41 3.73
C ASN A 169 3.23 -10.33 2.73
N THR A 170 3.74 -10.44 1.51
CA THR A 170 3.40 -9.53 0.41
C THR A 170 2.82 -10.34 -0.74
N LYS A 171 1.60 -10.00 -1.14
CA LYS A 171 0.91 -10.61 -2.29
C LYS A 171 0.63 -9.57 -3.36
N ILE A 172 1.05 -9.86 -4.58
CA ILE A 172 0.78 -9.05 -5.77
C ILE A 172 0.07 -9.95 -6.77
N GLN A 173 -1.15 -9.60 -7.13
CA GLN A 173 -2.00 -10.41 -8.02
C GLN A 173 -2.66 -9.55 -9.09
N GLY A 174 -2.50 -9.92 -10.36
CA GLY A 174 -3.10 -9.25 -11.51
C GLY A 174 -3.01 -10.13 -12.75
N LYS A 175 -3.60 -9.73 -13.89
CA LYS A 175 -3.34 -10.43 -15.15
C LYS A 175 -1.88 -10.28 -15.53
N ILE A 176 -1.37 -9.05 -15.51
CA ILE A 176 0.05 -8.75 -15.73
C ILE A 176 0.58 -8.05 -14.49
N ASN A 177 1.69 -8.55 -13.94
CA ASN A 177 2.42 -7.90 -12.87
C ASN A 177 3.79 -7.47 -13.42
N TYR A 178 4.01 -6.15 -13.49
CA TYR A 178 5.25 -5.54 -13.91
C TYR A 178 5.95 -4.90 -12.70
N LEU A 179 7.08 -5.49 -12.30
CA LEU A 179 7.90 -5.02 -11.19
C LEU A 179 9.23 -4.50 -11.74
N LYS A 180 9.52 -3.23 -11.51
CA LYS A 180 10.73 -2.59 -12.02
C LYS A 180 11.53 -1.91 -10.91
N ASN A 181 12.86 -2.09 -10.92
CA ASN A 181 13.78 -1.31 -10.13
C ASN A 181 15.11 -1.10 -10.84
N ASP A 182 15.31 0.09 -11.39
CA ASP A 182 16.52 0.44 -12.13
C ASP A 182 17.76 0.62 -11.23
N LYS A 183 17.61 0.61 -9.91
CA LYS A 183 18.70 0.88 -8.97
C LYS A 183 19.28 -0.36 -8.30
N ASP A 184 18.44 -1.34 -7.98
CA ASP A 184 18.83 -2.53 -7.21
C ASP A 184 17.95 -3.75 -7.53
N ASN A 185 17.68 -4.62 -6.56
CA ASN A 185 16.73 -5.71 -6.68
C ASN A 185 15.31 -5.19 -6.89
N ALA A 186 14.50 -5.89 -7.69
CA ALA A 186 13.06 -5.63 -7.73
C ALA A 186 12.36 -6.16 -6.48
N ILE A 187 12.82 -7.32 -5.96
CA ILE A 187 12.29 -7.96 -4.76
C ILE A 187 13.43 -8.30 -3.82
N GLU A 188 13.30 -7.92 -2.56
CA GLU A 188 14.13 -8.41 -1.45
C GLU A 188 13.26 -9.04 -0.38
N SER A 189 13.57 -10.28 0.00
CA SER A 189 12.84 -10.99 1.04
C SER A 189 13.83 -11.59 2.05
N ASN A 190 13.63 -11.27 3.33
CA ASN A 190 14.46 -11.75 4.43
C ASN A 190 13.57 -12.33 5.54
N ASN A 191 13.57 -13.66 5.71
CA ASN A 191 12.68 -14.36 6.64
C ASN A 191 11.18 -13.96 6.46
N ALA A 192 10.73 -13.85 5.20
CA ALA A 192 9.42 -13.37 4.82
C ALA A 192 8.92 -14.02 3.53
N ASN A 193 7.70 -13.75 3.12
CA ASN A 193 7.10 -14.33 1.94
C ASN A 193 6.66 -13.25 0.93
N VAL A 194 6.99 -13.43 -0.33
CA VAL A 194 6.51 -12.61 -1.44
C VAL A 194 5.90 -13.52 -2.51
N LEU A 195 4.62 -13.33 -2.81
CA LEU A 195 3.91 -14.03 -3.89
C LEU A 195 3.55 -13.03 -5.00
N VAL A 196 3.99 -13.27 -6.21
CA VAL A 196 3.55 -12.58 -7.41
C VAL A 196 2.81 -13.56 -8.30
N GLN A 197 1.53 -13.30 -8.54
CA GLN A 197 0.63 -14.23 -9.23
C GLN A 197 -0.13 -13.57 -10.37
N GLY A 198 -0.08 -14.13 -11.58
CA GLY A 198 -0.78 -13.59 -12.74
C GLY A 198 -0.79 -14.52 -13.94
N ASN A 199 -1.19 -14.00 -15.09
CA ASN A 199 -0.96 -14.68 -16.36
C ASN A 199 0.51 -14.45 -16.77
N GLU A 200 0.99 -13.23 -16.57
CA GLU A 200 2.35 -12.84 -16.87
C GLU A 200 2.95 -12.07 -15.70
N ASN A 201 4.20 -12.41 -15.31
CA ASN A 201 4.98 -11.65 -14.35
C ASN A 201 6.27 -11.20 -15.02
N VAL A 202 6.50 -9.89 -15.07
CA VAL A 202 7.70 -9.26 -15.66
C VAL A 202 8.50 -8.60 -14.53
N ILE A 203 9.77 -8.99 -14.41
CA ILE A 203 10.69 -8.45 -13.41
C ILE A 203 11.87 -7.79 -14.13
N GLU A 204 11.94 -6.47 -14.10
CA GLU A 204 13.08 -5.70 -14.58
C GLU A 204 13.87 -5.08 -13.43
N ALA A 205 15.10 -5.46 -13.26
CA ALA A 205 15.92 -4.93 -12.18
C ALA A 205 17.42 -4.98 -12.49
N THR A 206 18.18 -4.12 -11.85
CA THR A 206 19.65 -4.15 -11.98
C THR A 206 20.24 -5.44 -11.40
N LYS A 207 19.69 -5.96 -10.30
CA LYS A 207 20.18 -7.20 -9.64
C LYS A 207 19.17 -8.36 -9.66
N GLY A 208 17.89 -8.11 -9.84
CA GLY A 208 16.83 -9.14 -9.91
C GLY A 208 16.10 -9.36 -8.58
N ILE A 209 16.18 -10.57 -8.04
CA ILE A 209 15.48 -11.01 -6.82
C ILE A 209 16.50 -11.51 -5.80
N SER A 210 16.37 -11.05 -4.55
CA SER A 210 17.11 -11.56 -3.40
C SER A 210 16.15 -12.22 -2.42
N SER A 211 16.47 -13.46 -2.01
CA SER A 211 15.68 -14.23 -1.03
C SER A 211 16.65 -14.91 -0.05
N ILE A 212 16.60 -14.51 1.22
CA ILE A 212 17.52 -15.00 2.26
C ILE A 212 16.76 -15.43 3.52
N ASP A 213 17.40 -16.19 4.40
CA ASP A 213 16.95 -16.55 5.75
C ASP A 213 15.51 -17.11 5.83
N LYS A 214 15.25 -18.27 5.22
CA LYS A 214 13.94 -18.95 5.24
C LYS A 214 12.83 -18.17 4.52
N SER A 215 13.19 -17.29 3.59
CA SER A 215 12.23 -16.59 2.77
C SER A 215 11.70 -17.46 1.64
N GLU A 216 10.48 -17.17 1.20
CA GLU A 216 9.94 -17.68 -0.05
C GLU A 216 9.57 -16.51 -0.97
N VAL A 217 10.19 -16.46 -2.15
CA VAL A 217 9.74 -15.60 -3.25
C VAL A 217 9.18 -16.50 -4.34
N LYS A 218 7.88 -16.38 -4.62
CA LYS A 218 7.17 -17.25 -5.54
C LYS A 218 6.57 -16.44 -6.69
N LEU A 219 7.00 -16.74 -7.89
CA LEU A 219 6.43 -16.21 -9.13
C LEU A 219 5.52 -17.29 -9.74
N GLN A 220 4.24 -17.04 -9.82
CA GLN A 220 3.26 -17.94 -10.41
C GLN A 220 2.63 -17.29 -11.64
N ALA A 221 2.85 -17.84 -12.81
CA ALA A 221 2.23 -17.39 -14.04
C ALA A 221 1.56 -18.56 -14.76
N THR A 222 0.44 -18.27 -15.46
CA THR A 222 -0.16 -19.24 -16.39
C THR A 222 0.53 -19.23 -17.74
N ASP A 223 1.09 -18.09 -18.13
CA ASP A 223 1.69 -17.89 -19.45
C ASP A 223 3.23 -17.73 -19.36
N SER A 224 3.74 -16.69 -18.65
CA SER A 224 5.17 -16.46 -18.55
C SER A 224 5.65 -15.76 -17.28
N ASN A 225 6.86 -16.11 -16.82
CA ASN A 225 7.68 -15.30 -15.91
C ASN A 225 8.91 -14.81 -16.69
N VAL A 226 9.13 -13.52 -16.79
CA VAL A 226 10.20 -12.88 -17.55
C VAL A 226 11.07 -12.03 -16.65
#